data_d49a665c9c1bc859fc4a6d194842c163
#
_entry.id   d49a665c9c1bc859fc4a6d194842c163
#
_cell.length_a   1.000
_cell.length_b   1.000
_cell.length_c   1.000
_cell.angle_alpha   90.00
_cell.angle_beta   90.00
_cell.angle_gamma   90.00
#
_symmetry.space_group_name_H-M   'P 1'
#
loop_
_entity.id
_entity.type
_entity.pdbx_description
1 polymer ?
#
loop_
_entity_poly.entity_id
_entity_poly.type
_entity_poly.pdbx_seq_one_letter_code
_entity_poly.pdbx_strand_id
1 'polypeptide(L)'
;MVALFTCGWHIILSSFPLMKKALLIWLTAIAVASPSSISAAPPEPLTLKPSSKWQVNYADDQCRLARQFGEGDQAVLLFMDRYGPGEYFRLTIAGKPIKISAEKGEAQVQFGPTEQEQQLSFLNGNLGKQPALVFAGNERIAPLSALELLAKKNQSQKEPVPLQPISDERMTAVKFVRIGKPLRKPVMLETGPMRAPLGALDKCIDNLMTTWGVDVEKHKNISRRARPLHSPGEWIKSLDYPRDMLFAGQPALVSFRLSVGADGVPTACHIQVTTRAKSFDDAVCKSVMKRARFEPALDAQGQPLASFYQNSVRFEIL
;
A
#
# COMPACT_ATOMS: atom_id res chain seq x y z
N MET A 1 12.70 33.64 36.01
CA MET A 1 12.13 33.63 37.36
C MET A 1 11.74 32.21 37.69
N VAL A 2 12.54 31.56 38.53
CA VAL A 2 12.43 30.14 38.88
C VAL A 2 11.66 30.04 40.19
N ALA A 3 10.70 29.13 40.29
CA ALA A 3 10.10 28.77 41.56
C ALA A 3 10.06 27.25 41.70
N LEU A 4 10.96 26.74 42.56
CA LEU A 4 10.96 25.36 43.06
C LEU A 4 10.03 25.28 44.26
N PHE A 5 9.16 24.28 44.29
CA PHE A 5 8.45 23.89 45.51
C PHE A 5 8.86 22.47 45.91
N THR A 6 9.61 22.41 47.02
CA THR A 6 9.88 21.18 47.79
C THR A 6 8.80 21.03 48.85
N CYS A 7 8.17 19.89 48.95
CA CYS A 7 7.28 19.54 50.06
C CYS A 7 7.85 18.33 50.79
N GLY A 8 8.39 18.58 51.97
CA GLY A 8 8.90 17.55 52.89
C GLY A 8 7.77 16.96 53.72
N TRP A 9 7.79 15.66 53.93
CA TRP A 9 6.94 14.97 54.89
C TRP A 9 7.76 14.54 56.11
N HIS A 10 7.35 15.09 57.26
CA HIS A 10 7.85 14.69 58.58
C HIS A 10 7.16 13.41 59.05
N ILE A 11 7.98 12.44 59.45
CA ILE A 11 7.54 11.23 60.14
C ILE A 11 7.53 11.51 61.64
N ILE A 12 6.37 11.43 62.27
CA ILE A 12 6.22 11.47 63.71
C ILE A 12 6.18 10.03 64.24
N LEU A 13 7.24 9.65 64.98
CA LEU A 13 7.24 8.44 65.81
C LEU A 13 6.50 8.74 67.12
N SER A 14 5.43 8.01 67.42
CA SER A 14 4.85 7.93 68.76
C SER A 14 4.95 6.49 69.27
N SER A 15 5.66 6.37 70.36
CA SER A 15 5.87 5.17 71.15
C SER A 15 4.61 4.84 71.98
N PHE A 16 4.12 3.61 71.96
CA PHE A 16 3.23 3.09 72.99
C PHE A 16 3.60 1.67 73.40
N PRO A 17 3.40 1.30 74.71
CA PRO A 17 4.10 0.18 75.35
C PRO A 17 3.37 -1.17 75.21
N LEU A 18 4.15 -2.22 75.50
CA LEU A 18 3.79 -3.61 75.55
C LEU A 18 2.56 -3.95 76.40
N MET A 19 1.62 -4.73 75.85
CA MET A 19 0.79 -5.63 76.62
C MET A 19 0.80 -7.01 75.96
N LYS A 20 1.38 -8.00 76.71
CA LYS A 20 1.38 -9.42 76.35
C LYS A 20 -0.04 -9.99 76.54
N LYS A 21 -0.68 -10.44 75.49
CA LYS A 21 -1.70 -11.49 75.56
C LYS A 21 -1.51 -12.40 74.36
N ALA A 22 -1.14 -13.63 74.65
CA ALA A 22 -1.05 -14.72 73.64
C ALA A 22 -2.44 -15.08 73.15
N LEU A 23 -2.67 -14.92 71.87
CA LEU A 23 -3.85 -15.49 71.21
C LEU A 23 -3.33 -16.36 70.06
N LEU A 24 -3.54 -17.67 70.19
CA LEU A 24 -3.32 -18.63 69.10
C LEU A 24 -4.29 -18.33 68.00
N ILE A 25 -3.81 -17.70 66.91
CA ILE A 25 -4.62 -17.57 65.69
C ILE A 25 -4.20 -18.67 64.72
N TRP A 26 -5.11 -19.56 64.47
CA TRP A 26 -5.02 -20.55 63.39
C TRP A 26 -5.04 -19.77 62.04
N LEU A 27 -3.91 -19.71 61.38
CA LEU A 27 -3.80 -19.20 60.02
C LEU A 27 -4.26 -20.30 59.05
N THR A 28 -5.54 -20.26 58.66
CA THR A 28 -5.99 -21.00 57.49
C THR A 28 -5.47 -20.26 56.24
N ALA A 29 -4.45 -20.79 55.61
CA ALA A 29 -3.95 -20.32 54.33
C ALA A 29 -5.01 -20.59 53.25
N ILE A 30 -5.82 -19.56 52.92
CA ILE A 30 -6.68 -19.59 51.73
C ILE A 30 -5.75 -19.41 50.54
N ALA A 31 -5.45 -20.51 49.85
CA ALA A 31 -4.76 -20.45 48.54
C ALA A 31 -5.71 -19.78 47.52
N VAL A 32 -5.49 -18.49 47.27
CA VAL A 32 -6.16 -17.78 46.16
C VAL A 32 -5.57 -18.33 44.88
N ALA A 33 -6.26 -19.29 44.27
CA ALA A 33 -5.96 -19.75 42.91
C ALA A 33 -6.26 -18.57 41.94
N SER A 34 -5.25 -17.85 41.50
CA SER A 34 -5.37 -16.85 40.44
C SER A 34 -5.83 -17.58 39.17
N PRO A 35 -6.93 -17.15 38.52
CA PRO A 35 -7.30 -17.72 37.23
C PRO A 35 -6.20 -17.38 36.22
N SER A 36 -5.46 -18.39 35.78
CA SER A 36 -4.54 -18.25 34.64
C SER A 36 -5.38 -17.91 33.41
N SER A 37 -5.26 -16.68 32.93
CA SER A 37 -5.87 -16.27 31.69
C SER A 37 -5.25 -17.11 30.57
N ILE A 38 -5.97 -18.13 30.12
CA ILE A 38 -5.60 -18.91 28.92
C ILE A 38 -5.79 -17.93 27.74
N SER A 39 -4.70 -17.28 27.33
CA SER A 39 -4.68 -16.53 26.05
C SER A 39 -4.84 -17.58 24.95
N ALA A 40 -5.98 -17.57 24.26
CA ALA A 40 -6.19 -18.45 23.12
C ALA A 40 -5.09 -18.19 22.08
N ALA A 41 -4.38 -19.23 21.68
CA ALA A 41 -3.38 -19.14 20.61
C ALA A 41 -4.06 -18.59 19.34
N PRO A 42 -3.37 -17.74 18.56
CA PRO A 42 -3.90 -17.25 17.29
C PRO A 42 -4.30 -18.44 16.40
N PRO A 43 -5.42 -18.37 15.68
CA PRO A 43 -5.85 -19.46 14.82
C PRO A 43 -4.78 -19.77 13.77
N GLU A 44 -4.49 -21.04 13.58
CA GLU A 44 -3.56 -21.47 12.52
C GLU A 44 -4.04 -21.00 11.15
N PRO A 45 -3.15 -20.48 10.31
CA PRO A 45 -3.53 -20.02 8.97
C PRO A 45 -3.95 -21.18 8.06
N LEU A 46 -4.86 -20.89 7.14
CA LEU A 46 -5.11 -21.75 5.99
C LEU A 46 -3.91 -21.60 5.03
N THR A 47 -3.02 -22.57 5.04
CA THR A 47 -1.83 -22.58 4.17
C THR A 47 -2.18 -23.18 2.82
N LEU A 48 -1.97 -22.43 1.74
CA LEU A 48 -2.28 -22.82 0.37
C LEU A 48 -1.01 -22.90 -0.46
N LYS A 49 -0.76 -24.09 -1.01
CA LYS A 49 0.34 -24.32 -1.96
C LYS A 49 -0.02 -23.79 -3.34
N PRO A 50 0.98 -23.42 -4.16
CA PRO A 50 0.72 -22.98 -5.52
C PRO A 50 0.14 -24.11 -6.37
N SER A 51 -0.93 -23.82 -7.11
CA SER A 51 -1.56 -24.72 -8.09
C SER A 51 -1.33 -24.28 -9.54
N SER A 52 -0.64 -23.15 -9.75
CA SER A 52 -0.17 -22.72 -11.07
C SER A 52 1.28 -22.25 -11.02
N LYS A 53 1.90 -22.04 -12.19
CA LYS A 53 3.14 -21.27 -12.32
C LYS A 53 2.83 -19.77 -12.18
N TRP A 54 3.86 -18.95 -11.89
CA TRP A 54 3.77 -17.51 -12.04
C TRP A 54 3.56 -17.16 -13.51
N GLN A 55 2.68 -16.22 -13.77
CA GLN A 55 2.37 -15.66 -15.08
C GLN A 55 2.54 -14.15 -15.04
N VAL A 56 3.16 -13.57 -16.08
CA VAL A 56 3.22 -12.13 -16.28
C VAL A 56 2.39 -11.80 -17.51
N ASN A 57 1.40 -10.93 -17.32
CA ASN A 57 0.59 -10.38 -18.39
C ASN A 57 1.10 -8.99 -18.75
N TYR A 58 1.37 -8.79 -20.05
CA TYR A 58 1.80 -7.53 -20.66
C TYR A 58 0.56 -6.87 -21.28
N ALA A 59 0.03 -5.85 -20.62
CA ALA A 59 -1.06 -5.04 -21.15
C ALA A 59 -0.55 -3.63 -21.52
N ASP A 60 -1.38 -2.84 -22.21
CA ASP A 60 -0.98 -1.53 -22.77
C ASP A 60 -0.62 -0.49 -21.71
N ASP A 61 -1.23 -0.57 -20.52
CA ASP A 61 -1.04 0.41 -19.46
C ASP A 61 -0.65 -0.19 -18.10
N GLN A 62 -0.45 -1.51 -18.04
CA GLN A 62 -0.07 -2.21 -16.80
C GLN A 62 0.67 -3.51 -17.06
N CYS A 63 1.45 -3.94 -16.07
CA CYS A 63 2.03 -5.27 -15.97
C CYS A 63 1.42 -6.01 -14.79
N ARG A 64 0.90 -7.21 -15.02
CA ARG A 64 0.30 -8.05 -13.96
C ARG A 64 1.11 -9.30 -13.73
N LEU A 65 1.55 -9.52 -12.52
CA LEU A 65 2.06 -10.79 -12.03
C LEU A 65 0.93 -11.56 -11.34
N ALA A 66 0.68 -12.79 -11.77
CA ALA A 66 -0.46 -13.60 -11.31
C ALA A 66 -0.07 -15.02 -10.94
N ARG A 67 -0.71 -15.58 -9.89
CA ARG A 67 -0.59 -16.99 -9.51
C ARG A 67 -1.84 -17.47 -8.79
N GLN A 68 -2.19 -18.75 -9.00
CA GLN A 68 -3.23 -19.44 -8.25
C GLN A 68 -2.62 -20.33 -7.17
N PHE A 69 -3.31 -20.39 -6.03
CA PHE A 69 -2.97 -21.21 -4.86
C PHE A 69 -4.20 -22.02 -4.44
N GLY A 70 -3.99 -23.23 -3.94
CA GLY A 70 -5.09 -24.13 -3.55
C GLY A 70 -5.93 -24.57 -4.74
N GLU A 71 -6.96 -25.37 -4.48
CA GLU A 71 -7.84 -25.97 -5.49
C GLU A 71 -9.29 -25.89 -5.06
N GLY A 72 -10.20 -26.01 -6.02
CA GLY A 72 -11.65 -26.01 -5.79
C GLY A 72 -12.12 -24.82 -4.99
N ASP A 73 -12.86 -25.06 -3.92
CA ASP A 73 -13.39 -24.02 -3.04
C ASP A 73 -12.33 -23.30 -2.18
N GLN A 74 -11.14 -23.85 -2.10
CA GLN A 74 -10.00 -23.22 -1.43
C GLN A 74 -9.09 -22.47 -2.40
N ALA A 75 -9.42 -22.43 -3.70
CA ALA A 75 -8.62 -21.70 -4.66
C ALA A 75 -8.59 -20.21 -4.36
N VAL A 76 -7.38 -19.63 -4.37
CA VAL A 76 -7.12 -18.21 -4.20
C VAL A 76 -6.20 -17.74 -5.32
N LEU A 77 -6.61 -16.64 -5.98
CA LEU A 77 -5.81 -15.92 -6.97
C LEU A 77 -5.13 -14.73 -6.32
N LEU A 78 -3.86 -14.56 -6.60
CA LEU A 78 -3.07 -13.40 -6.21
C LEU A 78 -2.61 -12.66 -7.47
N PHE A 79 -2.85 -11.33 -7.49
CA PHE A 79 -2.37 -10.44 -8.52
C PHE A 79 -1.54 -9.31 -7.90
N MET A 80 -0.44 -8.98 -8.56
CA MET A 80 0.37 -7.80 -8.29
C MET A 80 0.44 -6.99 -9.57
N ASP A 81 -0.23 -5.84 -9.61
CA ASP A 81 -0.32 -4.97 -10.77
C ASP A 81 0.60 -3.77 -10.60
N ARG A 82 1.49 -3.55 -11.57
CA ARG A 82 2.31 -2.34 -11.68
C ARG A 82 1.89 -1.52 -12.89
N TYR A 83 1.84 -0.22 -12.70
CA TYR A 83 1.45 0.75 -13.72
C TYR A 83 2.62 1.62 -14.19
N GLY A 84 3.82 1.35 -13.70
CA GLY A 84 5.05 2.07 -14.01
C GLY A 84 6.23 1.54 -13.21
N PRO A 85 7.42 2.14 -13.37
CA PRO A 85 8.63 1.72 -12.68
C PRO A 85 8.58 2.01 -11.18
N GLY A 86 9.31 1.21 -10.42
CA GLY A 86 9.38 1.26 -8.97
C GLY A 86 8.86 0.00 -8.33
N GLU A 87 8.80 -0.02 -7.01
CA GLU A 87 8.51 -1.21 -6.21
C GLU A 87 7.05 -1.27 -5.72
N TYR A 88 6.28 -0.22 -6.00
CA TYR A 88 4.86 -0.19 -5.64
C TYR A 88 4.04 -1.00 -6.63
N PHE A 89 3.07 -1.71 -6.09
CA PHE A 89 2.10 -2.47 -6.86
C PHE A 89 0.71 -2.35 -6.23
N ARG A 90 -0.32 -2.68 -6.99
CA ARG A 90 -1.65 -2.95 -6.46
C ARG A 90 -1.76 -4.44 -6.20
N LEU A 91 -2.06 -4.80 -4.97
CA LEU A 91 -2.35 -6.17 -4.58
C LEU A 91 -3.84 -6.44 -4.77
N THR A 92 -4.18 -7.57 -5.39
CA THR A 92 -5.55 -8.10 -5.41
C THR A 92 -5.51 -9.57 -5.05
N ILE A 93 -6.36 -9.98 -4.11
CA ILE A 93 -6.45 -11.37 -3.67
C ILE A 93 -7.92 -11.78 -3.78
N ALA A 94 -8.21 -12.84 -4.54
CA ALA A 94 -9.57 -13.27 -4.84
C ALA A 94 -9.76 -14.76 -4.60
N GLY A 95 -10.89 -15.15 -4.00
CA GLY A 95 -11.26 -16.54 -3.73
C GLY A 95 -12.21 -16.65 -2.55
N LYS A 96 -12.92 -17.76 -2.44
CA LYS A 96 -13.85 -17.99 -1.32
C LYS A 96 -13.22 -17.81 0.07
N PRO A 97 -11.95 -18.24 0.32
CA PRO A 97 -11.30 -18.07 1.63
C PRO A 97 -11.09 -16.58 2.03
N ILE A 98 -11.13 -15.67 1.06
CA ILE A 98 -10.88 -14.22 1.29
C ILE A 98 -12.19 -13.45 1.57
N LYS A 99 -13.31 -14.13 1.66
CA LYS A 99 -14.61 -13.49 1.88
C LYS A 99 -14.69 -12.78 3.24
N ILE A 100 -15.04 -11.50 3.21
CA ILE A 100 -15.36 -10.68 4.37
C ILE A 100 -16.64 -9.90 4.10
N SER A 101 -17.29 -9.39 5.18
CA SER A 101 -18.55 -8.65 5.06
C SER A 101 -18.36 -7.14 4.94
N ALA A 102 -17.21 -6.61 5.36
CA ALA A 102 -16.95 -5.16 5.29
C ALA A 102 -16.68 -4.72 3.86
N GLU A 103 -17.30 -3.61 3.42
CA GLU A 103 -17.07 -3.06 2.09
C GLU A 103 -15.66 -2.48 1.91
N LYS A 104 -15.09 -1.93 2.96
CA LYS A 104 -13.74 -1.37 3.03
C LYS A 104 -13.17 -1.54 4.43
N GLY A 105 -11.86 -1.45 4.56
CA GLY A 105 -11.17 -1.53 5.83
C GLY A 105 -9.68 -1.67 5.67
N GLU A 106 -9.03 -2.15 6.72
CA GLU A 106 -7.61 -2.48 6.73
C GLU A 106 -7.42 -3.97 6.96
N ALA A 107 -6.45 -4.55 6.28
CA ALA A 107 -6.06 -5.94 6.46
C ALA A 107 -4.59 -6.04 6.85
N GLN A 108 -4.31 -6.99 7.73
CA GLN A 108 -2.96 -7.40 8.08
C GLN A 108 -2.37 -8.21 6.93
N VAL A 109 -1.29 -7.72 6.33
CA VAL A 109 -0.58 -8.40 5.23
C VAL A 109 0.91 -8.49 5.57
N GLN A 110 1.48 -9.68 5.41
CA GLN A 110 2.90 -9.93 5.64
C GLN A 110 3.51 -10.64 4.44
N PHE A 111 4.66 -10.15 3.99
CA PHE A 111 5.43 -10.71 2.87
C PHE A 111 6.66 -11.45 3.39
N GLY A 112 6.53 -12.76 3.56
CA GLY A 112 7.62 -13.62 4.07
C GLY A 112 7.92 -13.44 5.56
N PRO A 113 8.88 -14.20 6.10
CA PRO A 113 9.14 -14.24 7.53
C PRO A 113 9.95 -13.06 8.06
N THR A 114 10.68 -12.37 7.21
CA THR A 114 11.60 -11.28 7.56
C THR A 114 10.97 -9.89 7.50
N GLU A 115 9.88 -9.75 6.75
CA GLU A 115 9.19 -8.47 6.62
C GLU A 115 8.19 -8.27 7.75
N GLN A 116 8.05 -7.03 8.19
CA GLN A 116 7.04 -6.66 9.19
C GLN A 116 5.63 -6.77 8.59
N GLU A 117 4.67 -7.14 9.41
CA GLU A 117 3.26 -7.09 9.06
C GLU A 117 2.83 -5.63 8.80
N GLN A 118 2.10 -5.43 7.72
CA GLN A 118 1.58 -4.13 7.29
C GLN A 118 0.06 -4.09 7.45
N GLN A 119 -0.47 -2.93 7.82
CA GLN A 119 -1.90 -2.63 7.76
C GLN A 119 -2.20 -1.98 6.40
N LEU A 120 -2.83 -2.70 5.51
CA LEU A 120 -3.10 -2.25 4.15
C LEU A 120 -4.60 -1.99 3.96
N SER A 121 -4.94 -0.80 3.49
CA SER A 121 -6.33 -0.45 3.18
C SER A 121 -6.83 -1.21 1.96
N PHE A 122 -8.05 -1.75 2.04
CA PHE A 122 -8.68 -2.49 0.96
C PHE A 122 -10.11 -2.03 0.69
N LEU A 123 -10.55 -2.32 -0.52
CA LEU A 123 -11.96 -2.35 -0.93
C LEU A 123 -12.36 -3.81 -1.16
N ASN A 124 -13.54 -4.17 -0.66
CA ASN A 124 -14.14 -5.47 -0.95
C ASN A 124 -14.84 -5.40 -2.30
N GLY A 125 -14.64 -6.40 -3.12
CA GLY A 125 -15.19 -6.48 -4.46
C GLY A 125 -15.35 -7.92 -4.92
N ASN A 126 -15.48 -8.10 -6.21
CA ASN A 126 -15.55 -9.40 -6.85
C ASN A 126 -14.65 -9.47 -8.08
N LEU A 127 -13.99 -10.58 -8.26
CA LEU A 127 -13.33 -10.97 -9.49
C LEU A 127 -14.19 -12.05 -10.18
N GLY A 128 -14.99 -11.65 -11.16
CA GLY A 128 -16.06 -12.50 -11.67
C GLY A 128 -17.04 -12.87 -10.55
N LYS A 129 -17.16 -14.17 -10.24
CA LYS A 129 -18.01 -14.68 -9.15
C LYS A 129 -17.27 -14.86 -7.82
N GLN A 130 -15.97 -14.61 -7.76
CA GLN A 130 -15.17 -14.81 -6.54
C GLN A 130 -15.08 -13.52 -5.74
N PRO A 131 -15.26 -13.57 -4.41
CA PRO A 131 -14.99 -12.42 -3.55
C PRO A 131 -13.51 -12.01 -3.66
N ALA A 132 -13.23 -10.72 -3.60
CA ALA A 132 -11.89 -10.19 -3.75
C ALA A 132 -11.62 -9.03 -2.80
N LEU A 133 -10.40 -8.96 -2.27
CA LEU A 133 -9.83 -7.79 -1.63
C LEU A 133 -8.94 -7.08 -2.64
N VAL A 134 -9.26 -5.83 -2.94
CA VAL A 134 -8.48 -4.95 -3.82
C VAL A 134 -7.82 -3.90 -2.94
N PHE A 135 -6.50 -3.94 -2.84
CA PHE A 135 -5.74 -3.00 -2.03
C PHE A 135 -5.51 -1.68 -2.77
N ALA A 136 -5.14 -0.63 -2.05
CA ALA A 136 -5.21 0.75 -2.55
C ALA A 136 -4.22 1.09 -3.68
N GLY A 137 -3.17 0.26 -3.90
CA GLY A 137 -2.28 0.40 -5.06
C GLY A 137 -0.94 1.06 -4.78
N ASN A 138 -0.56 1.19 -3.51
CA ASN A 138 0.76 1.68 -3.09
C ASN A 138 1.43 0.69 -2.13
N GLU A 139 1.21 -0.61 -2.37
CA GLU A 139 1.78 -1.68 -1.57
C GLU A 139 3.22 -1.93 -2.00
N ARG A 140 4.07 -2.27 -1.04
CA ARG A 140 5.44 -2.79 -1.22
C ARG A 140 5.57 -4.08 -0.43
N ILE A 141 6.44 -4.98 -0.87
CA ILE A 141 6.76 -6.16 -0.08
C ILE A 141 7.46 -5.80 1.24
N ALA A 142 8.26 -4.74 1.24
CA ALA A 142 8.90 -4.18 2.43
C ALA A 142 8.22 -2.87 2.84
N PRO A 143 7.75 -2.72 4.10
CA PRO A 143 7.21 -1.46 4.59
C PRO A 143 8.28 -0.37 4.54
N LEU A 144 7.82 0.89 4.52
CA LEU A 144 8.72 2.02 4.65
C LEU A 144 9.42 2.00 6.01
N SER A 145 10.71 2.26 6.03
CA SER A 145 11.47 2.47 7.27
C SER A 145 10.98 3.73 8.00
N ALA A 146 11.28 3.83 9.29
CA ALA A 146 10.94 5.01 10.08
C ALA A 146 11.52 6.30 9.47
N LEU A 147 12.74 6.24 8.91
CA LEU A 147 13.38 7.38 8.24
C LEU A 147 12.65 7.77 6.95
N GLU A 148 12.25 6.79 6.12
CA GLU A 148 11.46 7.04 4.92
C GLU A 148 10.07 7.61 5.24
N LEU A 149 9.43 7.13 6.33
CA LEU A 149 8.15 7.67 6.81
C LEU A 149 8.28 9.11 7.30
N LEU A 150 9.33 9.43 8.07
CA LEU A 150 9.63 10.78 8.52
C LEU A 150 9.94 11.70 7.33
N ALA A 151 10.76 11.25 6.41
CA ALA A 151 11.07 11.99 5.19
C ALA A 151 9.79 12.25 4.38
N LYS A 152 8.92 11.26 4.20
CA LYS A 152 7.62 11.41 3.53
C LYS A 152 6.70 12.41 4.24
N LYS A 153 6.69 12.43 5.59
CA LYS A 153 5.87 13.36 6.39
C LYS A 153 6.37 14.81 6.29
N ASN A 154 7.69 15.01 6.24
CA ASN A 154 8.32 16.32 6.21
C ASN A 154 8.46 16.90 4.79
N GLN A 155 8.07 16.12 3.79
CA GLN A 155 8.22 16.51 2.40
C GLN A 155 7.20 17.58 2.02
N SER A 156 7.68 18.76 1.65
CA SER A 156 6.92 19.64 0.76
C SER A 156 6.74 18.91 -0.57
N GLN A 157 5.55 18.96 -1.19
CA GLN A 157 5.13 18.16 -2.36
C GLN A 157 6.06 18.21 -3.60
N LYS A 158 7.24 18.79 -3.49
CA LYS A 158 8.14 19.09 -4.62
C LYS A 158 9.13 17.97 -4.97
N GLU A 159 9.55 17.12 -4.02
CA GLU A 159 10.53 16.07 -4.34
C GLU A 159 10.14 14.72 -3.71
N PRO A 160 10.08 13.62 -4.49
CA PRO A 160 9.83 12.29 -3.97
C PRO A 160 10.99 11.86 -3.04
N VAL A 161 10.66 11.27 -1.90
CA VAL A 161 11.67 10.65 -1.02
C VAL A 161 12.34 9.51 -1.80
N PRO A 162 13.67 9.49 -1.92
CA PRO A 162 14.36 8.33 -2.45
C PRO A 162 14.09 7.12 -1.53
N LEU A 163 13.39 6.12 -2.06
CA LEU A 163 13.18 4.88 -1.35
C LEU A 163 14.43 4.01 -1.49
N GLN A 164 14.81 3.35 -0.40
CA GLN A 164 15.86 2.33 -0.48
C GLN A 164 15.34 1.14 -1.29
N PRO A 165 16.07 0.72 -2.34
CA PRO A 165 15.70 -0.44 -3.12
C PRO A 165 15.60 -1.70 -2.25
N ILE A 166 14.62 -2.54 -2.55
CA ILE A 166 14.49 -3.84 -1.90
C ILE A 166 15.55 -4.77 -2.48
N SER A 167 16.47 -5.25 -1.64
CA SER A 167 17.57 -6.10 -2.10
C SER A 167 17.09 -7.47 -2.62
N ASP A 168 17.91 -8.08 -3.46
CA ASP A 168 17.65 -9.42 -4.00
C ASP A 168 17.49 -10.46 -2.88
N GLU A 169 18.24 -10.32 -1.78
CA GLU A 169 18.17 -11.19 -0.61
C GLU A 169 16.79 -11.06 0.07
N ARG A 170 16.30 -9.83 0.25
CA ARG A 170 14.96 -9.59 0.83
C ARG A 170 13.88 -10.16 -0.07
N MET A 171 13.93 -9.93 -1.38
CA MET A 171 12.98 -10.52 -2.34
C MET A 171 13.02 -12.04 -2.32
N THR A 172 14.22 -12.64 -2.17
CA THR A 172 14.40 -14.09 -2.08
C THR A 172 13.87 -14.67 -0.77
N ALA A 173 13.94 -13.91 0.33
CA ALA A 173 13.42 -14.29 1.64
C ALA A 173 11.89 -14.29 1.69
N VAL A 174 11.20 -13.54 0.81
CA VAL A 174 9.74 -13.60 0.68
C VAL A 174 9.34 -14.93 0.08
N LYS A 175 8.82 -15.84 0.90
CA LYS A 175 8.39 -17.20 0.50
C LYS A 175 6.89 -17.42 0.66
N PHE A 176 6.17 -16.47 1.23
CA PHE A 176 4.72 -16.48 1.39
C PHE A 176 4.14 -15.06 1.42
N VAL A 177 2.85 -14.96 1.16
CA VAL A 177 2.03 -13.79 1.50
C VAL A 177 0.96 -14.27 2.49
N ARG A 178 0.95 -13.67 3.68
CA ARG A 178 -0.03 -13.96 4.73
C ARG A 178 -1.02 -12.81 4.83
N ILE A 179 -2.29 -13.14 4.84
CA ILE A 179 -3.40 -12.21 5.08
C ILE A 179 -4.03 -12.60 6.43
N GLY A 180 -3.97 -11.70 7.39
CA GLY A 180 -4.49 -11.86 8.74
C GLY A 180 -5.90 -11.27 8.90
N LYS A 181 -6.09 -10.49 9.98
CA LYS A 181 -7.35 -9.75 10.18
C LYS A 181 -7.65 -8.86 8.97
N PRO A 182 -8.92 -8.67 8.58
CA PRO A 182 -10.14 -9.07 9.28
C PRO A 182 -10.64 -10.48 8.93
N LEU A 183 -9.84 -11.32 8.27
CA LEU A 183 -10.23 -12.69 8.00
C LEU A 183 -10.44 -13.46 9.31
N ARG A 184 -11.50 -14.27 9.38
CA ARG A 184 -11.76 -15.15 10.54
C ARG A 184 -10.63 -16.16 10.76
N LYS A 185 -10.12 -16.71 9.67
CA LYS A 185 -8.97 -17.60 9.62
C LYS A 185 -7.92 -16.93 8.72
N PRO A 186 -6.71 -16.68 9.20
CA PRO A 186 -5.65 -16.16 8.34
C PRO A 186 -5.42 -17.08 7.14
N VAL A 187 -5.06 -16.50 6.00
CA VAL A 187 -4.67 -17.24 4.79
C VAL A 187 -3.20 -17.00 4.53
N MET A 188 -2.46 -18.06 4.25
CA MET A 188 -1.04 -18.02 3.89
C MET A 188 -0.84 -18.66 2.50
N LEU A 189 -0.38 -17.88 1.55
CA LEU A 189 -0.10 -18.29 0.18
C LEU A 189 1.41 -18.58 0.04
N GLU A 190 1.79 -19.83 -0.15
CA GLU A 190 3.20 -20.22 -0.32
C GLU A 190 3.73 -19.80 -1.70
N THR A 191 4.24 -18.59 -1.81
CA THR A 191 4.70 -18.00 -3.08
C THR A 191 5.98 -18.64 -3.59
N GLY A 192 6.80 -19.25 -2.71
CA GLY A 192 8.21 -19.46 -3.00
C GLY A 192 8.98 -18.14 -3.12
N PRO A 193 10.29 -18.18 -3.38
CA PRO A 193 11.11 -16.97 -3.49
C PRO A 193 10.58 -16.01 -4.55
N MET A 194 10.42 -14.72 -4.20
CA MET A 194 9.76 -13.72 -5.05
C MET A 194 10.75 -12.96 -5.97
N ARG A 195 12.05 -13.12 -5.81
CA ARG A 195 13.04 -12.41 -6.62
C ARG A 195 12.86 -12.64 -8.13
N ALA A 196 12.69 -13.89 -8.57
CA ALA A 196 12.53 -14.18 -10.00
C ALA A 196 11.17 -13.71 -10.56
N PRO A 197 10.01 -13.93 -9.89
CA PRO A 197 8.73 -13.37 -10.32
C PRO A 197 8.72 -11.84 -10.40
N LEU A 198 9.29 -11.16 -9.41
CA LEU A 198 9.36 -9.68 -9.40
C LEU A 198 10.30 -9.17 -10.49
N GLY A 199 11.45 -9.84 -10.73
CA GLY A 199 12.33 -9.51 -11.84
C GLY A 199 11.68 -9.71 -13.21
N ALA A 200 10.76 -10.69 -13.37
CA ALA A 200 9.97 -10.82 -14.58
C ALA A 200 8.95 -9.66 -14.73
N LEU A 201 8.38 -9.20 -13.61
CA LEU A 201 7.52 -8.03 -13.60
C LEU A 201 8.29 -6.75 -13.95
N ASP A 202 9.54 -6.60 -13.48
CA ASP A 202 10.42 -5.49 -13.85
C ASP A 202 10.70 -5.44 -15.35
N LYS A 203 10.98 -6.60 -15.97
CA LYS A 203 11.16 -6.70 -17.44
C LYS A 203 9.90 -6.31 -18.22
N CYS A 204 8.72 -6.66 -17.69
CA CYS A 204 7.46 -6.22 -18.28
C CYS A 204 7.34 -4.68 -18.21
N ILE A 205 7.71 -4.07 -17.11
CA ILE A 205 7.69 -2.60 -16.96
C ILE A 205 8.69 -1.94 -17.90
N ASP A 206 9.89 -2.48 -18.07
CA ASP A 206 10.85 -1.96 -19.06
C ASP A 206 10.25 -1.99 -20.47
N ASN A 207 9.59 -3.11 -20.86
CA ASN A 207 8.88 -3.22 -22.12
C ASN A 207 7.73 -2.18 -22.22
N LEU A 208 6.92 -2.04 -21.17
CA LEU A 208 5.84 -1.09 -21.12
C LEU A 208 6.34 0.35 -21.31
N MET A 209 7.43 0.75 -20.65
CA MET A 209 8.06 2.06 -20.82
C MET A 209 8.55 2.27 -22.27
N THR A 210 9.11 1.23 -22.89
CA THR A 210 9.51 1.30 -24.30
C THR A 210 8.31 1.57 -25.21
N THR A 211 7.16 0.89 -24.98
CA THR A 211 5.93 1.17 -25.75
C THR A 211 5.38 2.57 -25.54
N TRP A 212 5.71 3.22 -24.42
CA TRP A 212 5.37 4.62 -24.17
C TRP A 212 6.31 5.63 -24.87
N GLY A 213 7.32 5.14 -25.59
CA GLY A 213 8.34 5.96 -26.22
C GLY A 213 9.39 6.51 -25.24
N VAL A 214 9.53 5.90 -24.07
CA VAL A 214 10.50 6.29 -23.05
C VAL A 214 11.81 5.51 -23.25
N ASP A 215 12.94 6.22 -23.26
CA ASP A 215 14.28 5.63 -23.24
C ASP A 215 14.56 5.01 -21.85
N VAL A 216 14.40 3.69 -21.74
CA VAL A 216 14.47 2.98 -20.48
C VAL A 216 15.86 3.12 -19.83
N GLU A 217 16.94 3.03 -20.62
CA GLU A 217 18.29 3.10 -20.07
C GLU A 217 18.63 4.50 -19.53
N LYS A 218 18.23 5.54 -20.24
CA LYS A 218 18.33 6.90 -19.70
C LYS A 218 17.46 7.09 -18.49
N HIS A 219 16.24 6.50 -18.49
CA HIS A 219 15.29 6.63 -17.40
C HIS A 219 15.72 5.92 -16.11
N LYS A 220 16.48 4.84 -16.17
CA LYS A 220 17.08 4.18 -14.99
C LYS A 220 18.07 5.09 -14.25
N ASN A 221 18.69 6.01 -14.98
CA ASN A 221 19.76 6.89 -14.48
C ASN A 221 19.36 8.39 -14.48
N ILE A 222 18.05 8.70 -14.46
CA ILE A 222 17.62 10.10 -14.44
C ILE A 222 18.08 10.82 -13.17
N SER A 223 18.57 12.06 -13.33
CA SER A 223 18.92 12.93 -12.21
C SER A 223 17.66 13.61 -11.63
N ARG A 224 16.62 13.81 -12.46
CA ARG A 224 15.34 14.39 -12.02
C ARG A 224 14.18 13.82 -12.83
N ARG A 225 13.10 13.43 -12.16
CA ARG A 225 11.83 13.06 -12.81
C ARG A 225 11.08 14.30 -13.31
N ALA A 226 10.20 14.13 -14.29
CA ALA A 226 9.26 15.19 -14.65
C ALA A 226 8.43 15.58 -13.44
N ARG A 227 8.33 16.87 -13.13
CA ARG A 227 7.57 17.38 -11.98
C ARG A 227 6.64 18.52 -12.37
N PRO A 228 5.43 18.57 -11.80
CA PRO A 228 4.49 19.65 -12.08
C PRO A 228 5.08 21.03 -11.76
N LEU A 229 4.88 22.01 -12.66
CA LEU A 229 5.22 23.43 -12.40
C LEU A 229 4.29 24.06 -11.36
N HIS A 230 3.01 23.61 -11.34
CA HIS A 230 1.98 24.09 -10.44
C HIS A 230 1.28 22.91 -9.78
N SER A 231 0.48 23.17 -8.73
CA SER A 231 -0.26 22.13 -8.03
C SER A 231 -1.14 21.31 -8.99
N PRO A 232 -1.01 19.97 -9.02
CA PRO A 232 -1.88 19.11 -9.82
C PRO A 232 -3.38 19.28 -9.53
N GLY A 233 -3.74 19.74 -8.32
CA GLY A 233 -5.13 20.07 -7.96
C GLY A 233 -5.74 21.19 -8.79
N GLU A 234 -4.91 22.04 -9.42
CA GLU A 234 -5.38 23.14 -10.29
C GLU A 234 -5.72 22.68 -11.71
N TRP A 235 -5.34 21.45 -12.08
CA TRP A 235 -5.59 20.94 -13.43
C TRP A 235 -7.03 20.51 -13.65
N ILE A 236 -7.75 20.13 -12.57
CA ILE A 236 -9.14 19.75 -12.59
C ILE A 236 -9.94 20.77 -11.76
N LYS A 237 -10.96 21.34 -12.37
CA LYS A 237 -11.85 22.31 -11.74
C LYS A 237 -13.25 21.70 -11.55
N SER A 238 -14.05 22.25 -10.66
CA SER A 238 -15.43 21.78 -10.44
C SER A 238 -16.28 21.77 -11.71
N LEU A 239 -16.01 22.69 -12.66
CA LEU A 239 -16.67 22.73 -13.97
C LEU A 239 -16.28 21.60 -14.92
N ASP A 240 -15.20 20.87 -14.63
CA ASP A 240 -14.79 19.72 -15.43
C ASP A 240 -15.52 18.42 -15.02
N TYR A 241 -16.34 18.47 -13.96
CA TYR A 241 -17.20 17.35 -13.60
C TYR A 241 -18.20 17.08 -14.74
N PRO A 242 -18.30 15.84 -15.28
CA PRO A 242 -19.27 15.54 -16.31
C PRO A 242 -20.70 15.79 -15.80
N ARG A 243 -21.47 16.61 -16.49
CA ARG A 243 -22.79 17.08 -16.03
C ARG A 243 -23.77 15.93 -15.79
N ASP A 244 -23.82 14.97 -16.71
CA ASP A 244 -24.63 13.76 -16.61
C ASP A 244 -24.33 12.96 -15.34
N MET A 245 -23.03 12.83 -15.01
CA MET A 245 -22.57 12.12 -13.81
C MET A 245 -22.81 12.92 -12.53
N LEU A 246 -22.66 14.25 -12.59
CA LEU A 246 -22.98 15.12 -11.46
C LEU A 246 -24.47 15.05 -11.10
N PHE A 247 -25.36 15.14 -12.10
CA PHE A 247 -26.82 15.00 -11.88
C PHE A 247 -27.21 13.60 -11.41
N ALA A 248 -26.50 12.56 -11.85
CA ALA A 248 -26.72 11.19 -11.42
C ALA A 248 -26.10 10.87 -10.03
N GLY A 249 -25.45 11.83 -9.39
CA GLY A 249 -24.80 11.61 -8.07
C GLY A 249 -23.65 10.60 -8.11
N GLN A 250 -22.92 10.47 -9.22
CA GLN A 250 -21.93 9.43 -9.45
C GLN A 250 -20.50 9.92 -9.17
N PRO A 251 -19.83 9.47 -8.08
CA PRO A 251 -18.40 9.73 -7.86
C PRO A 251 -17.54 8.85 -8.76
N ALA A 252 -16.26 9.24 -8.97
CA ALA A 252 -15.29 8.42 -9.70
C ALA A 252 -13.87 8.60 -9.18
N LEU A 253 -13.05 7.56 -9.40
CA LEU A 253 -11.60 7.62 -9.29
C LEU A 253 -11.02 7.27 -10.67
N VAL A 254 -10.22 8.18 -11.23
CA VAL A 254 -9.57 8.02 -12.53
C VAL A 254 -8.08 8.16 -12.35
N SER A 255 -7.33 7.09 -12.61
CA SER A 255 -5.86 7.12 -12.63
C SER A 255 -5.38 7.25 -14.07
N PHE A 256 -4.48 8.17 -14.30
CA PHE A 256 -3.98 8.51 -15.64
C PHE A 256 -2.46 8.61 -15.70
N ARG A 257 -1.92 8.43 -16.89
CA ARG A 257 -0.54 8.69 -17.25
C ARG A 257 -0.49 9.75 -18.35
N LEU A 258 0.35 10.76 -18.16
CA LEU A 258 0.71 11.72 -19.20
C LEU A 258 2.06 11.35 -19.79
N SER A 259 2.17 11.30 -21.10
CA SER A 259 3.46 11.40 -21.76
C SER A 259 3.89 12.87 -21.73
N VAL A 260 5.13 13.13 -21.31
CA VAL A 260 5.66 14.50 -21.13
C VAL A 260 6.87 14.67 -22.04
N GLY A 261 6.84 15.66 -22.92
CA GLY A 261 7.95 16.00 -23.80
C GLY A 261 9.17 16.54 -23.05
N ALA A 262 10.31 16.58 -23.71
CA ALA A 262 11.53 17.20 -23.18
C ALA A 262 11.38 18.72 -22.93
N ASP A 263 10.35 19.34 -23.49
CA ASP A 263 9.95 20.74 -23.24
C ASP A 263 9.03 20.91 -22.02
N GLY A 264 8.67 19.81 -21.35
CA GLY A 264 7.76 19.80 -20.19
C GLY A 264 6.27 19.92 -20.56
N VAL A 265 5.91 19.79 -21.84
CA VAL A 265 4.52 19.83 -22.29
C VAL A 265 3.96 18.42 -22.40
N PRO A 266 2.74 18.13 -21.90
CA PRO A 266 2.07 16.85 -22.12
C PRO A 266 1.81 16.61 -23.61
N THR A 267 2.19 15.44 -24.12
CA THR A 267 2.01 15.04 -25.52
C THR A 267 0.87 14.02 -25.68
N ALA A 268 0.55 13.24 -24.65
CA ALA A 268 -0.54 12.27 -24.65
C ALA A 268 -1.08 12.04 -23.23
N CYS A 269 -2.35 11.64 -23.13
CA CYS A 269 -3.01 11.23 -21.89
C CYS A 269 -3.60 9.82 -22.06
N HIS A 270 -3.26 8.94 -21.13
CA HIS A 270 -3.73 7.55 -21.11
C HIS A 270 -4.40 7.28 -19.77
N ILE A 271 -5.58 6.67 -19.81
CA ILE A 271 -6.29 6.23 -18.61
C ILE A 271 -5.80 4.84 -18.24
N GLN A 272 -5.19 4.72 -17.06
CA GLN A 272 -4.67 3.45 -16.57
C GLN A 272 -5.72 2.66 -15.77
N VAL A 273 -6.53 3.36 -14.98
CA VAL A 273 -7.60 2.77 -14.18
C VAL A 273 -8.75 3.74 -14.07
N THR A 274 -9.94 3.25 -14.31
CA THR A 274 -11.18 4.00 -14.06
C THR A 274 -12.20 3.12 -13.34
N THR A 275 -13.00 3.74 -12.48
CA THR A 275 -14.04 3.03 -11.71
C THR A 275 -15.45 3.25 -12.28
N ARG A 276 -15.59 4.11 -13.29
CA ARG A 276 -16.91 4.57 -13.79
C ARG A 276 -16.91 4.85 -15.29
N ALA A 277 -17.93 5.60 -15.72
CA ALA A 277 -18.19 5.90 -17.12
C ALA A 277 -17.07 6.67 -17.82
N LYS A 278 -16.91 6.42 -19.10
CA LYS A 278 -15.90 7.05 -19.98
C LYS A 278 -15.94 8.59 -19.99
N SER A 279 -17.08 9.22 -19.68
CA SER A 279 -17.18 10.68 -19.57
C SER A 279 -16.22 11.28 -18.54
N PHE A 280 -15.89 10.56 -17.45
CA PHE A 280 -14.86 10.98 -16.49
C PHE A 280 -13.47 10.91 -17.09
N ASP A 281 -13.16 9.87 -17.86
CA ASP A 281 -11.89 9.67 -18.52
C ASP A 281 -11.60 10.81 -19.51
N ASP A 282 -12.61 11.14 -20.34
CA ASP A 282 -12.55 12.22 -21.31
C ASP A 282 -12.38 13.59 -20.63
N ALA A 283 -13.09 13.82 -19.52
CA ALA A 283 -12.97 15.05 -18.74
C ALA A 283 -11.58 15.21 -18.14
N VAL A 284 -11.01 14.15 -17.57
CA VAL A 284 -9.65 14.16 -17.02
C VAL A 284 -8.64 14.45 -18.11
N CYS A 285 -8.60 13.65 -19.18
CA CYS A 285 -7.61 13.82 -20.24
C CYS A 285 -7.71 15.20 -20.90
N LYS A 286 -8.91 15.69 -21.21
CA LYS A 286 -9.12 17.05 -21.75
C LYS A 286 -8.54 18.13 -20.86
N SER A 287 -8.77 18.02 -19.56
CA SER A 287 -8.39 19.03 -18.58
C SER A 287 -6.89 19.02 -18.31
N VAL A 288 -6.29 17.84 -18.09
CA VAL A 288 -4.86 17.74 -17.81
C VAL A 288 -4.00 18.09 -19.04
N MET A 289 -4.39 17.66 -20.23
CA MET A 289 -3.68 18.05 -21.47
C MET A 289 -3.68 19.56 -21.68
N LYS A 290 -4.76 20.25 -21.31
CA LYS A 290 -4.86 21.71 -21.44
C LYS A 290 -4.01 22.45 -20.41
N ARG A 291 -4.00 22.01 -19.15
CA ARG A 291 -3.51 22.81 -18.00
C ARG A 291 -2.22 22.30 -17.38
N ALA A 292 -1.90 21.03 -17.50
CA ALA A 292 -0.68 20.50 -16.90
C ALA A 292 0.55 21.05 -17.63
N ARG A 293 1.56 21.45 -16.85
CA ARG A 293 2.89 21.86 -17.35
C ARG A 293 3.92 21.33 -16.36
N PHE A 294 5.09 20.97 -16.89
CA PHE A 294 6.12 20.30 -16.12
C PHE A 294 7.48 20.97 -16.28
N GLU A 295 8.28 20.90 -15.23
CA GLU A 295 9.72 20.88 -15.42
C GLU A 295 10.05 19.50 -16.02
N PRO A 296 10.75 19.40 -17.15
CA PRO A 296 11.02 18.13 -17.80
C PRO A 296 11.90 17.22 -16.95
N ALA A 297 11.86 15.93 -17.22
CA ALA A 297 12.83 14.99 -16.67
C ALA A 297 14.23 15.35 -17.19
N LEU A 298 15.25 15.07 -16.37
CA LEU A 298 16.65 15.28 -16.74
C LEU A 298 17.39 13.94 -16.67
N ASP A 299 18.19 13.66 -17.68
CA ASP A 299 19.10 12.52 -17.68
C ASP A 299 20.24 12.68 -16.66
N ALA A 300 21.18 11.72 -16.61
CA ALA A 300 22.33 11.79 -15.72
C ALA A 300 23.26 12.98 -16.00
N GLN A 301 23.24 13.54 -17.20
CA GLN A 301 24.01 14.70 -17.64
C GLN A 301 23.24 16.01 -17.49
N GLY A 302 22.02 15.97 -16.93
CA GLY A 302 21.17 17.14 -16.74
C GLY A 302 20.47 17.61 -18.03
N GLN A 303 20.48 16.81 -19.10
CA GLN A 303 19.79 17.16 -20.35
C GLN A 303 18.31 16.78 -20.27
N PRO A 304 17.40 17.65 -20.75
CA PRO A 304 15.98 17.35 -20.80
C PRO A 304 15.69 16.13 -21.67
N LEU A 305 14.81 15.23 -21.18
CA LEU A 305 14.34 14.07 -21.94
C LEU A 305 12.84 13.88 -21.81
N ALA A 306 12.25 13.23 -22.84
CA ALA A 306 10.87 12.81 -22.81
C ALA A 306 10.65 11.77 -21.70
N SER A 307 9.52 11.88 -21.00
CA SER A 307 9.23 11.12 -19.81
C SER A 307 7.72 10.92 -19.64
N PHE A 308 7.30 10.57 -18.45
CA PHE A 308 5.89 10.45 -18.12
C PHE A 308 5.62 10.98 -16.71
N TYR A 309 4.33 11.23 -16.45
CA TYR A 309 3.81 11.58 -15.13
C TYR A 309 2.53 10.80 -14.87
N GLN A 310 2.37 10.28 -13.65
CA GLN A 310 1.20 9.50 -13.24
C GLN A 310 0.52 10.16 -12.05
N ASN A 311 -0.81 10.19 -12.07
CA ASN A 311 -1.59 10.70 -10.96
C ASN A 311 -3.03 10.15 -11.03
N SER A 312 -3.84 10.49 -10.03
CA SER A 312 -5.25 10.13 -9.97
C SER A 312 -6.11 11.34 -9.64
N VAL A 313 -7.30 11.37 -10.22
CA VAL A 313 -8.35 12.36 -9.94
C VAL A 313 -9.49 11.66 -9.24
N ARG A 314 -9.94 12.22 -8.12
CA ARG A 314 -11.14 11.79 -7.43
C ARG A 314 -12.24 12.82 -7.66
N PHE A 315 -13.34 12.39 -8.24
CA PHE A 315 -14.57 13.16 -8.35
C PHE A 315 -15.47 12.79 -7.18
N GLU A 316 -15.80 13.76 -6.35
CA GLU A 316 -16.69 13.60 -5.21
C GLU A 316 -17.79 14.66 -5.27
N ILE A 317 -18.97 14.33 -4.76
CA ILE A 317 -20.09 15.27 -4.58
C ILE A 317 -20.09 15.62 -3.11
N LEU A 318 -19.92 16.89 -2.83
CA LEU A 318 -19.93 17.46 -1.48
C LEU A 318 -21.36 17.73 -1.02
#